data_518d699c3614d2efe93a3ecec9075464
#
_entry.id   518d699c3614d2efe93a3ecec9075464
#
_cell.length_a   1.000
_cell.length_b   1.000
_cell.length_c   1.000
_cell.angle_alpha   90.00
_cell.angle_beta   90.00
_cell.angle_gamma   90.00
#
_symmetry.space_group_name_H-M   'P 1'
#
loop_
_entity.id
_entity.type
_entity.pdbx_description
1 polymer ?
#
loop_
_entity_poly.entity_id
_entity_poly.type
_entity_poly.pdbx_seq_one_letter_code
_entity_poly.pdbx_strand_id
1 'polypeptide(L)'
;MRILSQDRPSVLSILVLLTSFLAFPEVAMSQSQSPERPRARDIGLEVGVFSPGPLNAITDVPGVLVGQVTVWEGDDIRTGVTAILPHGENIFREKVPGAVVVGNGFGKLAGVTQVRELGEIETPILLTCTLCVWKAADAMVEWLLDQEGMEGVRSINPVVGETNDGGLNDIRSRPIRPEHVRQALEGASPGPVEEGSVGAGTGTRAFGWKGGIGTSSRVLP
;
A
#
# COMPACT_ATOMS: atom_id res chain seq x y z
N MET A 1 56.05 -22.03 68.63
CA MET A 1 57.25 -22.76 68.26
C MET A 1 57.33 -22.93 66.77
N ARG A 2 58.32 -22.31 66.14
CA ARG A 2 58.86 -22.47 64.78
C ARG A 2 57.87 -22.58 63.62
N ILE A 3 57.69 -21.55 62.75
CA ILE A 3 58.57 -21.05 61.66
C ILE A 3 58.97 -22.13 60.67
N LEU A 4 58.57 -21.89 59.39
CA LEU A 4 59.29 -21.87 58.11
C LEU A 4 58.23 -21.78 57.03
N SER A 5 58.04 -20.67 56.34
CA SER A 5 58.80 -20.09 55.21
C SER A 5 59.07 -21.10 54.10
N GLN A 6 58.44 -20.90 52.98
CA GLN A 6 59.11 -20.81 51.67
C GLN A 6 58.11 -20.51 50.52
N ASP A 7 58.36 -19.41 50.01
CA ASP A 7 58.67 -19.05 48.62
C ASP A 7 57.67 -19.42 47.47
N ARG A 8 57.21 -18.36 46.84
CA ARG A 8 56.61 -18.32 45.50
C ARG A 8 57.71 -18.58 44.45
N PRO A 9 57.28 -19.09 43.28
CA PRO A 9 57.42 -18.21 42.12
C PRO A 9 56.13 -18.06 41.32
N SER A 10 55.94 -16.87 40.84
CA SER A 10 55.03 -16.41 39.88
C SER A 10 55.26 -17.07 38.51
N VAL A 11 54.20 -17.70 37.94
CA VAL A 11 54.22 -18.01 36.53
C VAL A 11 53.03 -17.26 35.91
N LEU A 12 53.41 -16.21 35.23
CA LEU A 12 52.50 -15.39 34.40
C LEU A 12 52.11 -16.23 33.17
N SER A 13 50.96 -16.93 33.24
CA SER A 13 50.40 -17.60 32.07
C SER A 13 49.59 -16.61 31.26
N ILE A 14 50.19 -16.16 30.17
CA ILE A 14 49.53 -15.37 29.14
C ILE A 14 48.56 -16.31 28.41
N LEU A 15 47.27 -16.17 28.71
CA LEU A 15 46.21 -16.84 27.98
C LEU A 15 45.89 -16.01 26.73
N VAL A 16 46.49 -16.38 25.60
CA VAL A 16 46.15 -15.83 24.28
C VAL A 16 44.83 -16.46 23.88
N LEU A 17 43.74 -15.72 24.04
CA LEU A 17 42.44 -16.09 23.45
C LEU A 17 42.51 -15.87 21.93
N LEU A 18 42.65 -16.95 21.16
CA LEU A 18 42.41 -16.95 19.73
C LEU A 18 40.89 -16.90 19.52
N THR A 19 40.33 -15.71 19.29
CA THR A 19 38.98 -15.55 18.78
C THR A 19 38.98 -15.90 17.30
N SER A 20 38.65 -17.13 16.98
CA SER A 20 38.35 -17.55 15.61
C SER A 20 37.08 -16.86 15.19
N PHE A 21 37.18 -15.83 14.36
CA PHE A 21 36.08 -15.26 13.62
C PHE A 21 35.63 -16.31 12.60
N LEU A 22 34.60 -17.07 12.93
CA LEU A 22 33.85 -17.84 11.95
C LEU A 22 33.10 -16.84 11.06
N ALA A 23 33.69 -16.47 9.94
CA ALA A 23 33.00 -15.77 8.89
C ALA A 23 31.93 -16.74 8.32
N PHE A 24 30.69 -16.59 8.74
CA PHE A 24 29.57 -17.17 8.03
C PHE A 24 29.51 -16.49 6.66
N PRO A 25 29.49 -17.23 5.57
CA PRO A 25 29.19 -16.62 4.30
C PRO A 25 27.75 -16.09 4.41
N GLU A 26 27.59 -14.77 4.30
CA GLU A 26 26.31 -14.17 4.00
C GLU A 26 25.85 -14.82 2.69
N VAL A 27 24.92 -15.74 2.81
CA VAL A 27 24.15 -16.20 1.66
C VAL A 27 23.33 -14.99 1.23
N ALA A 28 23.89 -14.21 0.30
CA ALA A 28 23.13 -13.25 -0.45
C ALA A 28 21.94 -14.02 -1.04
N MET A 29 20.77 -13.92 -0.41
CA MET A 29 19.53 -14.34 -1.03
C MET A 29 19.43 -13.50 -2.31
N SER A 30 19.81 -14.12 -3.42
CA SER A 30 19.46 -13.63 -4.73
C SER A 30 17.93 -13.48 -4.73
N GLN A 31 17.48 -12.25 -4.55
CA GLN A 31 16.10 -11.90 -4.85
C GLN A 31 15.94 -12.32 -6.30
N SER A 32 15.12 -13.35 -6.53
CA SER A 32 14.69 -13.69 -7.87
C SER A 32 13.95 -12.46 -8.37
N GLN A 33 14.65 -11.63 -9.12
CA GLN A 33 14.04 -10.53 -9.85
C GLN A 33 13.04 -11.21 -10.79
N SER A 34 11.76 -11.10 -10.47
CA SER A 34 10.71 -11.34 -11.45
C SER A 34 11.11 -10.56 -12.70
N PRO A 35 10.98 -11.15 -13.92
CA PRO A 35 11.39 -10.44 -15.11
C PRO A 35 10.76 -9.05 -15.06
N GLU A 36 11.63 -8.06 -15.01
CA GLU A 36 11.24 -6.67 -14.81
C GLU A 36 10.26 -6.30 -15.93
N ARG A 37 9.02 -6.04 -15.57
CA ARG A 37 8.00 -5.61 -16.54
C ARG A 37 8.25 -4.14 -16.81
N PRO A 38 8.70 -3.77 -18.01
CA PRO A 38 9.01 -2.38 -18.30
C PRO A 38 7.73 -1.54 -18.23
N ARG A 39 7.82 -0.36 -17.68
CA ARG A 39 6.78 0.65 -17.79
C ARG A 39 6.77 1.21 -19.20
N ALA A 40 5.67 1.87 -19.60
CA ALA A 40 5.54 2.43 -20.95
C ALA A 40 6.71 3.36 -21.34
N ARG A 41 7.22 4.15 -20.40
CA ARG A 41 8.36 5.06 -20.63
C ARG A 41 9.69 4.33 -20.81
N ASP A 42 9.89 3.20 -20.15
CA ASP A 42 11.13 2.42 -20.25
C ASP A 42 11.31 1.83 -21.65
N ILE A 43 10.21 1.66 -22.37
CA ILE A 43 10.18 1.22 -23.78
C ILE A 43 10.01 2.40 -24.76
N GLY A 44 10.20 3.63 -24.30
CA GLY A 44 10.15 4.83 -25.15
C GLY A 44 8.73 5.35 -25.46
N LEU A 45 7.69 4.83 -24.82
CA LEU A 45 6.33 5.33 -25.00
C LEU A 45 6.06 6.48 -24.01
N GLU A 46 6.17 7.70 -24.49
CA GLU A 46 5.90 8.90 -23.70
C GLU A 46 4.49 9.41 -23.91
N VAL A 47 3.73 9.54 -22.81
CA VAL A 47 2.35 10.02 -22.81
C VAL A 47 2.27 11.38 -22.14
N GLY A 48 1.65 12.35 -22.84
CA GLY A 48 1.47 13.73 -22.37
C GLY A 48 2.68 14.61 -22.62
N VAL A 49 2.55 15.90 -22.27
CA VAL A 49 3.54 16.96 -22.56
C VAL A 49 4.39 17.35 -21.36
N PHE A 50 3.99 16.94 -20.16
CA PHE A 50 4.70 17.25 -18.93
C PHE A 50 5.61 16.11 -18.49
N SER A 51 6.76 16.45 -17.92
CA SER A 51 7.69 15.47 -17.33
C SER A 51 7.07 14.79 -16.11
N PRO A 52 7.36 13.51 -15.88
CA PRO A 52 6.97 12.84 -14.63
C PRO A 52 7.81 13.37 -13.46
N GLY A 53 7.31 13.16 -12.24
CA GLY A 53 8.12 13.24 -11.03
C GLY A 53 9.14 12.10 -10.93
N PRO A 54 9.97 12.09 -9.88
CA PRO A 54 11.08 11.13 -9.72
C PRO A 54 10.68 9.67 -9.79
N LEU A 55 9.53 9.30 -9.22
CA LEU A 55 9.01 7.95 -9.20
C LEU A 55 8.00 7.69 -10.33
N ASN A 56 7.55 8.75 -11.00
CA ASN A 56 6.39 8.72 -11.89
C ASN A 56 5.20 8.02 -11.22
N ALA A 57 4.92 8.36 -9.97
CA ALA A 57 3.91 7.77 -9.12
C ALA A 57 3.09 8.85 -8.40
N ILE A 58 1.88 8.51 -7.94
CA ILE A 58 1.04 9.41 -7.14
C ILE A 58 1.76 9.88 -5.86
N THR A 59 2.66 9.06 -5.34
CA THR A 59 3.50 9.34 -4.17
C THR A 59 4.63 10.34 -4.43
N ASP A 60 4.79 10.84 -5.65
CA ASP A 60 5.61 12.04 -5.93
C ASP A 60 4.99 13.32 -5.32
N VAL A 61 3.70 13.26 -4.99
CA VAL A 61 3.05 14.32 -4.20
C VAL A 61 3.40 14.12 -2.72
N PRO A 62 4.09 15.08 -2.08
CA PRO A 62 4.50 14.96 -0.69
C PRO A 62 3.31 14.68 0.24
N GLY A 63 3.46 13.68 1.11
CA GLY A 63 2.45 13.27 2.07
C GLY A 63 1.52 12.16 1.58
N VAL A 64 1.40 11.95 0.28
CA VAL A 64 0.54 10.86 -0.26
C VAL A 64 1.15 9.50 0.04
N LEU A 65 0.32 8.60 0.57
CA LEU A 65 0.66 7.23 0.89
C LEU A 65 -0.23 6.26 0.10
N VAL A 66 0.32 5.11 -0.26
CA VAL A 66 -0.43 4.04 -0.92
C VAL A 66 -0.21 2.72 -0.21
N GLY A 67 -1.30 2.01 0.07
CA GLY A 67 -1.28 0.67 0.61
C GLY A 67 -2.08 -0.29 -0.25
N GLN A 68 -1.62 -1.53 -0.36
CA GLN A 68 -2.23 -2.53 -1.23
C GLN A 68 -2.29 -3.88 -0.55
N VAL A 69 -3.44 -4.52 -0.64
CA VAL A 69 -3.66 -5.90 -0.19
C VAL A 69 -4.20 -6.72 -1.34
N THR A 70 -3.44 -7.71 -1.75
CA THR A 70 -3.83 -8.66 -2.79
C THR A 70 -4.51 -9.85 -2.16
N VAL A 71 -5.69 -10.22 -2.67
CA VAL A 71 -6.45 -11.40 -2.25
C VAL A 71 -6.46 -12.41 -3.39
N TRP A 72 -5.72 -13.48 -3.18
CA TRP A 72 -5.58 -14.58 -4.12
C TRP A 72 -5.85 -15.88 -3.39
N GLU A 73 -7.04 -16.43 -3.56
CA GLU A 73 -7.49 -17.63 -2.87
C GLU A 73 -8.05 -18.65 -3.88
N GLY A 74 -7.67 -19.92 -3.76
CA GLY A 74 -8.10 -20.98 -4.66
C GLY A 74 -7.85 -20.65 -6.14
N ASP A 75 -8.75 -21.11 -7.00
CA ASP A 75 -8.64 -20.96 -8.45
C ASP A 75 -9.45 -19.75 -8.98
N ASP A 76 -10.34 -19.20 -8.19
CA ASP A 76 -11.39 -18.27 -8.60
C ASP A 76 -11.39 -16.90 -7.90
N ILE A 77 -10.63 -16.71 -6.83
CA ILE A 77 -10.52 -15.42 -6.15
C ILE A 77 -9.27 -14.67 -6.60
N ARG A 78 -9.45 -13.58 -7.31
CA ARG A 78 -8.41 -12.70 -7.84
C ARG A 78 -8.85 -11.25 -7.70
N THR A 79 -8.61 -10.67 -6.55
CA THR A 79 -9.06 -9.31 -6.20
C THR A 79 -8.13 -8.65 -5.19
N GLY A 80 -8.52 -7.53 -4.65
CA GLY A 80 -7.78 -6.85 -3.59
C GLY A 80 -8.34 -5.49 -3.23
N VAL A 81 -7.58 -4.80 -2.39
CA VAL A 81 -7.84 -3.43 -1.97
C VAL A 81 -6.61 -2.58 -2.23
N THR A 82 -6.79 -1.41 -2.81
CA THR A 82 -5.79 -0.34 -2.85
C THR A 82 -6.32 0.85 -2.07
N ALA A 83 -5.55 1.32 -1.10
CA ALA A 83 -5.83 2.51 -0.32
C ALA A 83 -4.90 3.64 -0.73
N ILE A 84 -5.44 4.83 -0.93
CA ILE A 84 -4.69 6.06 -1.18
C ILE A 84 -5.04 7.02 -0.05
N LEU A 85 -4.03 7.39 0.75
CA LEU A 85 -4.15 8.39 1.81
C LEU A 85 -3.53 9.69 1.29
N PRO A 86 -4.31 10.78 1.19
CA PRO A 86 -3.79 12.08 0.79
C PRO A 86 -2.67 12.61 1.69
N HIS A 87 -2.67 12.21 2.96
CA HIS A 87 -1.60 12.43 3.95
C HIS A 87 -1.72 11.40 5.09
N GLY A 88 -0.71 11.37 5.97
CA GLY A 88 -0.63 10.40 7.08
C GLY A 88 -1.36 10.81 8.37
N GLU A 89 -1.92 12.01 8.43
CA GLU A 89 -2.67 12.51 9.58
C GLU A 89 -4.15 12.08 9.52
N ASN A 90 -4.95 12.46 10.53
CA ASN A 90 -6.39 12.19 10.53
C ASN A 90 -7.10 13.03 9.44
N ILE A 91 -7.32 12.42 8.28
CA ILE A 91 -7.89 13.10 7.11
C ILE A 91 -9.31 13.63 7.34
N PHE A 92 -10.08 13.06 8.25
CA PHE A 92 -11.39 13.58 8.58
C PHE A 92 -11.30 14.95 9.28
N ARG A 93 -10.24 15.17 10.05
CA ARG A 93 -9.96 16.44 10.73
C ARG A 93 -9.22 17.42 9.84
N GLU A 94 -8.35 16.91 8.97
CA GLU A 94 -7.54 17.69 8.06
C GLU A 94 -7.88 17.33 6.61
N LYS A 95 -9.08 17.74 6.17
CA LYS A 95 -9.60 17.45 4.84
C LYS A 95 -8.73 18.07 3.76
N VAL A 96 -8.71 17.42 2.61
CA VAL A 96 -8.01 17.94 1.43
C VAL A 96 -8.99 18.40 0.36
N PRO A 97 -8.65 19.44 -0.43
CA PRO A 97 -9.43 19.80 -1.61
C PRO A 97 -9.52 18.61 -2.58
N GLY A 98 -10.70 18.41 -3.13
CA GLY A 98 -10.95 17.32 -4.06
C GLY A 98 -11.99 17.67 -5.12
N ALA A 99 -11.89 17.00 -6.27
CA ALA A 99 -12.87 17.12 -7.34
C ALA A 99 -13.12 15.75 -7.99
N VAL A 100 -14.31 15.58 -8.54
CA VAL A 100 -14.71 14.37 -9.26
C VAL A 100 -15.27 14.74 -10.63
N VAL A 101 -14.72 14.11 -11.66
CA VAL A 101 -15.27 14.14 -13.01
C VAL A 101 -15.74 12.72 -13.37
N VAL A 102 -17.02 12.59 -13.73
CA VAL A 102 -17.60 11.31 -14.11
C VAL A 102 -17.52 11.16 -15.62
N GLY A 103 -16.54 10.39 -16.10
CA GLY A 103 -16.39 10.04 -17.51
C GLY A 103 -17.31 8.90 -17.95
N ASN A 104 -17.63 8.00 -17.02
CA ASN A 104 -18.54 6.88 -17.20
C ASN A 104 -19.30 6.62 -15.89
N GLY A 105 -20.61 6.82 -15.90
CA GLY A 105 -21.46 6.70 -14.72
C GLY A 105 -21.96 5.28 -14.42
N PHE A 106 -21.54 4.25 -15.17
CA PHE A 106 -21.96 2.87 -14.90
C PHE A 106 -21.32 2.28 -13.65
N GLY A 107 -20.08 2.65 -13.36
CA GLY A 107 -19.31 2.22 -12.20
C GLY A 107 -19.82 2.84 -10.90
N LYS A 108 -19.43 2.24 -9.79
CA LYS A 108 -19.72 2.73 -8.44
C LYS A 108 -18.59 3.60 -7.94
N LEU A 109 -18.94 4.78 -7.44
CA LEU A 109 -18.06 5.65 -6.65
C LEU A 109 -18.85 6.17 -5.45
N ALA A 110 -18.70 5.55 -4.31
CA ALA A 110 -19.28 6.04 -3.05
C ALA A 110 -18.60 7.36 -2.66
N GLY A 111 -19.32 8.23 -1.94
CA GLY A 111 -18.80 9.52 -1.49
C GLY A 111 -18.78 10.64 -2.54
N VAL A 112 -19.11 10.34 -3.80
CA VAL A 112 -19.04 11.30 -4.92
C VAL A 112 -19.88 12.56 -4.70
N THR A 113 -21.02 12.44 -4.04
CA THR A 113 -21.93 13.57 -3.79
C THR A 113 -21.30 14.64 -2.94
N GLN A 114 -20.66 14.25 -1.82
CA GLN A 114 -19.96 15.21 -0.97
C GLN A 114 -18.79 15.87 -1.67
N VAL A 115 -17.95 15.10 -2.35
CA VAL A 115 -16.79 15.66 -3.08
C VAL A 115 -17.25 16.69 -4.11
N ARG A 116 -18.36 16.44 -4.82
CA ARG A 116 -18.91 17.39 -5.80
C ARG A 116 -19.51 18.64 -5.19
N GLU A 117 -20.21 18.50 -4.05
CA GLU A 117 -20.91 19.61 -3.42
C GLU A 117 -19.98 20.49 -2.56
N LEU A 118 -19.05 19.87 -1.85
CA LEU A 118 -18.18 20.57 -0.90
C LEU A 118 -16.76 20.82 -1.44
N GLY A 119 -16.35 20.11 -2.48
CA GLY A 119 -14.99 20.22 -3.01
C GLY A 119 -13.91 19.68 -2.07
N GLU A 120 -14.27 18.78 -1.15
CA GLU A 120 -13.40 18.23 -0.12
C GLU A 120 -13.46 16.70 -0.08
N ILE A 121 -12.35 16.09 0.30
CA ILE A 121 -12.24 14.67 0.63
C ILE A 121 -11.91 14.56 2.13
N GLU A 122 -12.72 13.80 2.86
CA GLU A 122 -12.59 13.61 4.30
C GLU A 122 -12.23 12.18 4.73
N THR A 123 -11.94 11.31 3.75
CA THR A 123 -11.55 9.92 4.00
C THR A 123 -10.39 9.53 3.10
N PRO A 124 -9.65 8.47 3.41
CA PRO A 124 -8.86 7.79 2.38
C PRO A 124 -9.72 7.43 1.16
N ILE A 125 -9.07 7.21 0.01
CA ILE A 125 -9.73 6.70 -1.19
C ILE A 125 -9.42 5.21 -1.27
N LEU A 126 -10.46 4.37 -1.34
CA LEU A 126 -10.29 2.94 -1.57
C LEU A 126 -10.70 2.55 -2.98
N LEU A 127 -9.96 1.60 -3.55
CA LEU A 127 -10.33 0.91 -4.78
C LEU A 127 -10.46 -0.58 -4.47
N THR A 128 -11.53 -1.22 -4.97
CA THR A 128 -11.78 -2.64 -4.74
C THR A 128 -12.79 -3.22 -5.73
N CYS A 129 -13.13 -4.49 -5.64
CA CYS A 129 -14.07 -5.16 -6.54
C CYS A 129 -15.47 -4.51 -6.51
N THR A 130 -16.14 -4.53 -7.65
CA THR A 130 -17.47 -3.91 -7.87
C THR A 130 -18.48 -4.21 -6.75
N LEU A 131 -18.66 -5.48 -6.39
CA LEU A 131 -19.63 -5.88 -5.35
C LEU A 131 -19.05 -5.76 -3.92
N CYS A 132 -17.76 -5.37 -3.78
CA CYS A 132 -17.09 -5.19 -2.50
C CYS A 132 -17.11 -3.73 -2.01
N VAL A 133 -17.46 -2.78 -2.85
CA VAL A 133 -17.46 -1.34 -2.53
C VAL A 133 -18.13 -1.04 -1.19
N TRP A 134 -19.31 -1.60 -0.94
CA TRP A 134 -20.06 -1.36 0.30
C TRP A 134 -19.40 -1.94 1.56
N LYS A 135 -18.81 -3.14 1.43
CA LYS A 135 -18.03 -3.73 2.53
C LYS A 135 -16.78 -2.92 2.84
N ALA A 136 -16.10 -2.44 1.81
CA ALA A 136 -14.90 -1.61 1.98
C ALA A 136 -15.26 -0.24 2.57
N ALA A 137 -16.39 0.34 2.18
CA ALA A 137 -16.88 1.59 2.75
C ALA A 137 -17.19 1.46 4.24
N ASP A 138 -17.89 0.40 4.64
CA ASP A 138 -18.22 0.09 6.02
C ASP A 138 -16.95 -0.11 6.88
N ALA A 139 -16.04 -0.94 6.40
CA ALA A 139 -14.77 -1.19 7.08
C ALA A 139 -13.87 0.05 7.21
N MET A 140 -13.89 0.95 6.21
CA MET A 140 -13.18 2.23 6.31
C MET A 140 -13.80 3.16 7.34
N VAL A 141 -15.12 3.19 7.42
CA VAL A 141 -15.83 3.98 8.46
C VAL A 141 -15.47 3.45 9.85
N GLU A 142 -15.49 2.14 10.06
CA GLU A 142 -15.03 1.50 11.30
C GLU A 142 -13.59 1.92 11.67
N TRP A 143 -12.67 1.80 10.72
CA TRP A 143 -11.28 2.18 10.92
C TRP A 143 -11.12 3.68 11.28
N LEU A 144 -11.88 4.56 10.62
CA LEU A 144 -11.85 6.00 10.91
C LEU A 144 -12.41 6.31 12.32
N LEU A 145 -13.49 5.65 12.72
CA LEU A 145 -14.08 5.87 14.04
C LEU A 145 -13.16 5.42 15.18
N ASP A 146 -12.24 4.49 14.92
CA ASP A 146 -11.21 4.05 15.88
C ASP A 146 -10.05 5.08 16.01
N GLN A 147 -9.97 6.11 15.16
CA GLN A 147 -8.90 7.10 15.23
C GLN A 147 -9.12 8.10 16.38
N GLU A 148 -8.02 8.61 16.92
CA GLU A 148 -8.07 9.66 17.94
C GLU A 148 -8.81 10.90 17.42
N GLY A 149 -9.65 11.47 18.25
CA GLY A 149 -10.41 12.68 17.95
C GLY A 149 -11.70 12.43 17.17
N MET A 150 -12.12 11.17 16.98
CA MET A 150 -13.35 10.83 16.25
C MET A 150 -14.57 10.59 17.15
N GLU A 151 -14.45 10.71 18.48
CA GLU A 151 -15.47 10.31 19.47
C GLU A 151 -16.82 11.01 19.29
N GLY A 152 -16.82 12.21 18.73
CA GLY A 152 -18.04 13.01 18.48
C GLY A 152 -18.58 12.91 17.06
N VAL A 153 -17.91 12.16 16.17
CA VAL A 153 -18.29 12.07 14.76
C VAL A 153 -19.50 11.16 14.59
N ARG A 154 -20.47 11.63 13.79
CA ARG A 154 -21.74 10.92 13.56
C ARG A 154 -22.10 10.78 12.10
N SER A 155 -21.24 11.24 11.20
CA SER A 155 -21.40 11.13 9.75
C SER A 155 -20.02 11.10 9.09
N ILE A 156 -19.81 10.16 8.19
CA ILE A 156 -18.59 10.02 7.38
C ILE A 156 -19.04 9.63 5.98
N ASN A 157 -18.46 10.27 4.96
CA ASN A 157 -18.72 9.96 3.55
C ASN A 157 -17.53 9.24 2.92
N PRO A 158 -17.47 7.91 3.00
CA PRO A 158 -16.34 7.15 2.51
C PRO A 158 -16.23 7.24 0.99
N VAL A 159 -15.02 7.51 0.48
CA VAL A 159 -14.73 7.52 -0.95
C VAL A 159 -14.22 6.15 -1.36
N VAL A 160 -15.04 5.39 -2.08
CA VAL A 160 -14.70 4.04 -2.54
C VAL A 160 -15.09 3.85 -3.99
N GLY A 161 -14.08 3.62 -4.84
CA GLY A 161 -14.26 3.32 -6.26
C GLY A 161 -14.21 1.83 -6.55
N GLU A 162 -14.92 1.40 -7.61
CA GLU A 162 -14.87 0.03 -8.07
C GLU A 162 -13.78 -0.22 -9.10
N THR A 163 -13.28 -1.46 -9.10
CA THR A 163 -12.64 -2.08 -10.26
C THR A 163 -13.44 -3.32 -10.65
N ASN A 164 -13.82 -3.44 -11.93
CA ASN A 164 -14.57 -4.61 -12.38
C ASN A 164 -13.61 -5.76 -12.68
N ASP A 165 -13.48 -6.66 -11.73
CA ASP A 165 -12.65 -7.85 -11.80
C ASP A 165 -13.43 -9.16 -12.06
N GLY A 166 -14.76 -9.08 -12.27
CA GLY A 166 -15.65 -10.23 -12.41
C GLY A 166 -15.38 -11.14 -13.61
N GLY A 167 -14.40 -10.81 -14.45
CA GLY A 167 -13.92 -11.69 -15.52
C GLY A 167 -12.87 -12.71 -15.08
N LEU A 168 -12.21 -12.47 -13.93
CA LEU A 168 -11.14 -13.30 -13.39
C LEU A 168 -11.36 -13.65 -11.90
N ASN A 169 -12.32 -13.01 -11.26
CA ASN A 169 -12.64 -13.14 -9.86
C ASN A 169 -14.09 -13.61 -9.70
N ASP A 170 -14.36 -14.56 -8.82
CA ASP A 170 -15.74 -14.81 -8.35
C ASP A 170 -16.22 -13.60 -7.53
N ILE A 171 -16.67 -12.59 -8.26
CA ILE A 171 -17.12 -11.32 -7.70
C ILE A 171 -18.36 -11.47 -6.79
N ARG A 172 -19.15 -12.54 -7.00
CA ARG A 172 -20.38 -12.80 -6.24
C ARG A 172 -20.09 -13.32 -4.83
N SER A 173 -18.95 -13.95 -4.62
CA SER A 173 -18.50 -14.36 -3.28
C SER A 173 -18.20 -13.16 -2.38
N ARG A 174 -17.96 -11.97 -2.97
CA ARG A 174 -17.65 -10.73 -2.24
C ARG A 174 -16.51 -10.93 -1.22
N PRO A 175 -15.31 -11.33 -1.69
CA PRO A 175 -14.28 -11.92 -0.83
C PRO A 175 -13.55 -10.90 0.05
N ILE A 176 -13.73 -9.60 -0.18
CA ILE A 176 -13.10 -8.56 0.64
C ILE A 176 -13.73 -8.57 2.04
N ARG A 177 -12.85 -8.55 3.05
CA ARG A 177 -13.16 -8.52 4.48
C ARG A 177 -12.61 -7.24 5.11
N PRO A 178 -13.10 -6.83 6.30
CA PRO A 178 -12.61 -5.65 7.02
C PRO A 178 -11.11 -5.68 7.26
N GLU A 179 -10.53 -6.85 7.52
CA GLU A 179 -9.09 -7.02 7.76
C GLU A 179 -8.26 -6.62 6.54
N HIS A 180 -8.73 -6.92 5.31
CA HIS A 180 -8.04 -6.53 4.09
C HIS A 180 -8.00 -5.00 3.90
N VAL A 181 -9.10 -4.33 4.28
CA VAL A 181 -9.21 -2.87 4.23
C VAL A 181 -8.28 -2.24 5.27
N ARG A 182 -8.34 -2.72 6.50
CA ARG A 182 -7.48 -2.25 7.60
C ARG A 182 -5.99 -2.43 7.25
N GLN A 183 -5.60 -3.59 6.75
CA GLN A 183 -4.22 -3.85 6.32
C GLN A 183 -3.76 -2.91 5.21
N ALA A 184 -4.64 -2.60 4.23
CA ALA A 184 -4.30 -1.65 3.17
C ALA A 184 -4.12 -0.23 3.70
N LEU A 185 -4.96 0.21 4.65
CA LEU A 185 -4.88 1.53 5.27
C LEU A 185 -3.65 1.66 6.17
N GLU A 186 -3.42 0.69 7.05
CA GLU A 186 -2.31 0.70 8.01
C GLU A 186 -0.95 0.42 7.36
N GLY A 187 -0.94 -0.32 6.25
CA GLY A 187 0.26 -0.60 5.46
C GLY A 187 0.60 0.47 4.43
N ALA A 188 -0.16 1.56 4.36
CA ALA A 188 0.10 2.63 3.40
C ALA A 188 1.44 3.32 3.67
N SER A 189 2.23 3.53 2.63
CA SER A 189 3.56 4.10 2.72
C SER A 189 3.89 5.01 1.54
N PRO A 190 4.84 5.94 1.71
CA PRO A 190 5.36 6.75 0.61
C PRO A 190 6.35 5.92 -0.24
N GLY A 191 6.83 6.52 -1.33
CA GLY A 191 7.85 5.92 -2.18
C GLY A 191 7.29 5.13 -3.37
N PRO A 192 8.02 4.17 -3.92
CA PRO A 192 7.58 3.41 -5.09
C PRO A 192 6.26 2.68 -4.85
N VAL A 193 5.34 2.78 -5.81
CA VAL A 193 4.04 2.09 -5.77
C VAL A 193 4.11 0.87 -6.66
N GLU A 194 3.73 -0.29 -6.12
CA GLU A 194 3.66 -1.52 -6.89
C GLU A 194 2.53 -1.46 -7.93
N GLU A 195 2.79 -1.93 -9.15
CA GLU A 195 1.87 -1.87 -10.28
C GLU A 195 1.53 -3.26 -10.82
N GLY A 196 0.45 -3.35 -11.56
CA GLY A 196 0.03 -4.59 -12.24
C GLY A 196 -1.02 -5.36 -11.45
N SER A 197 -0.76 -6.66 -11.24
CA SER A 197 -1.71 -7.58 -10.60
C SER A 197 -1.60 -7.53 -9.07
N VAL A 198 -1.75 -6.36 -8.49
CA VAL A 198 -1.63 -6.09 -7.06
C VAL A 198 -2.83 -5.27 -6.58
N GLY A 199 -3.21 -5.46 -5.32
CA GLY A 199 -4.33 -4.76 -4.72
C GLY A 199 -5.59 -4.86 -5.57
N ALA A 200 -6.27 -3.74 -5.78
CA ALA A 200 -7.47 -3.65 -6.61
C ALA A 200 -7.24 -4.02 -8.09
N GLY A 201 -5.98 -4.03 -8.56
CA GLY A 201 -5.63 -4.41 -9.93
C GLY A 201 -5.54 -5.92 -10.18
N THR A 202 -5.63 -6.75 -9.14
CA THR A 202 -5.34 -8.19 -9.21
C THR A 202 -6.20 -8.93 -10.23
N GLY A 203 -7.52 -8.74 -10.25
CA GLY A 203 -8.44 -9.39 -11.18
C GLY A 203 -8.84 -8.54 -12.37
N THR A 204 -8.24 -7.36 -12.56
CA THR A 204 -8.67 -6.38 -13.55
C THR A 204 -8.36 -6.84 -14.98
N ARG A 205 -9.29 -6.57 -15.88
CA ARG A 205 -9.14 -6.72 -17.34
C ARG A 205 -9.33 -5.38 -18.03
N ALA A 206 -8.57 -5.15 -19.10
CA ALA A 206 -8.67 -3.97 -19.94
C ALA A 206 -8.56 -4.37 -21.42
N PHE A 207 -9.50 -3.95 -22.26
CA PHE A 207 -9.51 -4.23 -23.70
C PHE A 207 -9.38 -5.73 -24.06
N GLY A 208 -9.94 -6.62 -23.24
CA GLY A 208 -9.85 -8.07 -23.43
C GLY A 208 -8.57 -8.72 -22.90
N TRP A 209 -7.59 -7.94 -22.45
CA TRP A 209 -6.32 -8.41 -21.90
C TRP A 209 -6.34 -8.44 -20.36
N LYS A 210 -5.37 -9.13 -19.76
CA LYS A 210 -5.09 -8.97 -18.34
C LYS A 210 -4.62 -7.54 -18.10
N GLY A 211 -5.39 -6.81 -17.30
CA GLY A 211 -5.07 -5.48 -16.84
C GLY A 211 -4.35 -5.48 -15.49
N GLY A 212 -4.41 -4.36 -14.81
CA GLY A 212 -3.82 -4.16 -13.49
C GLY A 212 -4.06 -2.74 -13.01
N ILE A 213 -3.46 -2.41 -11.88
CA ILE A 213 -3.40 -1.04 -11.39
C ILE A 213 -2.08 -0.40 -11.83
N GLY A 214 -2.10 0.89 -12.06
CA GLY A 214 -0.91 1.68 -12.37
C GLY A 214 -0.91 3.00 -11.63
N THR A 215 0.22 3.68 -11.67
CA THR A 215 0.40 5.00 -11.06
C THR A 215 1.18 5.91 -12.01
N SER A 216 1.03 7.20 -11.84
CA SER A 216 1.82 8.19 -12.57
C SER A 216 1.77 9.56 -11.91
N SER A 217 2.74 10.40 -12.22
CA SER A 217 2.78 11.81 -11.85
C SER A 217 3.16 12.69 -13.02
N ARG A 218 2.85 13.98 -12.91
CA ARG A 218 3.30 15.01 -13.85
C ARG A 218 3.69 16.27 -13.07
N VAL A 219 4.85 16.80 -13.41
CA VAL A 219 5.31 18.09 -12.87
C VAL A 219 4.70 19.22 -13.72
N LEU A 220 3.93 20.07 -13.06
CA LEU A 220 3.36 21.26 -13.68
C LEU A 220 4.37 22.41 -13.66
N PRO A 221 4.32 23.35 -14.62
CA PRO A 221 5.18 24.53 -14.65
C PRO A 221 4.99 25.45 -13.45
#